data_fc8a48b6a59e3f68077925400c35ac13
#
_entry.id   fc8a48b6a59e3f68077925400c35ac13
#
_cell.length_a   1.000
_cell.length_b   1.000
_cell.length_c   1.000
_cell.angle_alpha   90.00
_cell.angle_beta   90.00
_cell.angle_gamma   90.00
#
_symmetry.space_group_name_H-M   'P 1'
#
loop_
_entity.id
_entity.type
_entity.pdbx_description
1 polymer ?
#
loop_
_entity_poly.entity_id
_entity_poly.type
_entity_poly.pdbx_seq_one_letter_code
_entity_poly.pdbx_strand_id
1 'polypeptide(L)'
;MPLKVDRSSLESGVEVITLAGSLTLGRDAQNLESSVEELIRQHKTRIVLDMSEVSFVDSAGVGILVGSYGKVVTAGGKLRMAGVTPRVLNVLRITKVDNLLALDENLAASLAAI
;
A
#
# COMPACT_ATOMS: atom_id res chain seq x y z
N MET A 1 -7.09 7.10 15.08
CA MET A 1 -8.13 6.38 14.34
C MET A 1 -7.60 5.02 13.87
N PRO A 2 -8.40 3.96 14.03
CA PRO A 2 -7.98 2.67 13.52
C PRO A 2 -7.90 2.69 11.99
N LEU A 3 -7.10 1.80 11.43
CA LEU A 3 -6.98 1.65 10.00
C LEU A 3 -8.10 0.75 9.48
N LYS A 4 -8.82 1.22 8.49
CA LYS A 4 -9.80 0.43 7.76
C LYS A 4 -9.15 -0.09 6.49
N VAL A 5 -9.31 -1.39 6.20
CA VAL A 5 -8.74 -2.06 5.05
C VAL A 5 -9.87 -2.71 4.24
N ASP A 6 -10.06 -2.25 3.03
CA ASP A 6 -11.05 -2.81 2.09
C ASP A 6 -10.35 -3.30 0.83
N ARG A 7 -10.83 -4.40 0.28
CA ARG A 7 -10.25 -4.97 -0.95
C ARG A 7 -11.29 -5.04 -2.05
N SER A 8 -10.87 -4.78 -3.27
CA SER A 8 -11.68 -5.02 -4.46
C SER A 8 -10.82 -5.55 -5.60
N SER A 9 -11.41 -6.41 -6.41
CA SER A 9 -10.76 -7.00 -7.58
C SER A 9 -11.36 -6.38 -8.84
N LEU A 10 -10.49 -5.90 -9.74
CA LEU A 10 -10.93 -5.31 -11.00
C LEU A 10 -10.90 -6.38 -12.09
N GLU A 11 -11.70 -6.19 -13.15
CA GLU A 11 -11.75 -7.11 -14.29
C GLU A 11 -10.38 -7.25 -14.98
N SER A 12 -9.55 -6.20 -14.91
CA SER A 12 -8.21 -6.21 -15.48
C SER A 12 -7.23 -7.14 -14.77
N GLY A 13 -7.62 -7.72 -13.62
CA GLY A 13 -6.75 -8.53 -12.78
C GLY A 13 -5.98 -7.74 -11.73
N VAL A 14 -6.23 -6.44 -11.62
CA VAL A 14 -5.62 -5.60 -10.58
C VAL A 14 -6.43 -5.70 -9.30
N GLU A 15 -5.73 -5.86 -8.18
CA GLU A 15 -6.31 -5.83 -6.83
C GLU A 15 -6.11 -4.45 -6.23
N VAL A 16 -7.18 -3.84 -5.73
CA VAL A 16 -7.10 -2.55 -5.05
C VAL A 16 -7.36 -2.76 -3.57
N ILE A 17 -6.42 -2.30 -2.74
CA ILE A 17 -6.60 -2.26 -1.29
C ILE A 17 -6.78 -0.80 -0.91
N THR A 18 -7.95 -0.45 -0.43
CA THR A 18 -8.27 0.90 0.00
C THR A 18 -8.05 1.02 1.50
N LEU A 19 -7.22 1.97 1.89
CA LEU A 19 -6.85 2.20 3.29
C LEU A 19 -7.43 3.53 3.76
N ALA A 20 -7.95 3.56 4.98
CA ALA A 20 -8.45 4.78 5.60
C ALA A 20 -8.07 4.80 7.08
N GLY A 21 -7.58 5.93 7.55
CA GLY A 21 -7.20 6.12 8.95
C GLY A 21 -5.70 6.19 9.16
N SER A 22 -5.22 5.64 10.27
CA SER A 22 -3.81 5.70 10.66
C SER A 22 -3.15 4.35 10.49
N LEU A 23 -2.05 4.31 9.76
CA LEU A 23 -1.24 3.10 9.57
C LEU A 23 -0.12 3.12 10.60
N THR A 24 -0.41 2.56 11.77
CA THR A 24 0.50 2.57 12.92
C THR A 24 0.66 1.16 13.48
N LEU A 25 1.61 0.99 14.41
CA LEU A 25 1.84 -0.29 15.06
C LEU A 25 0.54 -0.84 15.65
N GLY A 26 0.19 -2.07 15.34
CA GLY A 26 -0.98 -2.75 15.88
C GLY A 26 -1.60 -3.75 14.93
N ARG A 27 -2.76 -4.27 15.35
CA ARG A 27 -3.47 -5.33 14.62
C ARG A 27 -3.91 -4.87 13.24
N ASP A 28 -4.36 -3.63 13.10
CA ASP A 28 -4.86 -3.11 11.82
C ASP A 28 -3.75 -3.04 10.77
N ALA A 29 -2.54 -2.65 11.19
CA ALA A 29 -1.38 -2.64 10.31
C ALA A 29 -1.00 -4.07 9.90
N GLN A 30 -1.08 -5.01 10.84
CA GLN A 30 -0.84 -6.42 10.55
C GLN A 30 -1.89 -6.97 9.58
N ASN A 31 -3.13 -6.50 9.64
CA ASN A 31 -4.17 -6.90 8.70
C ASN A 31 -3.83 -6.50 7.26
N LEU A 32 -3.22 -5.33 7.07
CA LEU A 32 -2.74 -4.94 5.74
C LEU A 32 -1.68 -5.92 5.25
N GLU A 33 -0.70 -6.21 6.09
CA GLU A 33 0.37 -7.15 5.73
C GLU A 33 -0.19 -8.52 5.36
N SER A 34 -1.13 -9.03 6.17
CA SER A 34 -1.78 -10.31 5.93
C SER A 34 -2.59 -10.31 4.63
N SER A 35 -3.27 -9.21 4.32
CA SER A 35 -4.01 -9.07 3.07
C SER A 35 -3.11 -9.17 1.84
N VAL A 36 -1.95 -8.51 1.90
CA VAL A 36 -0.96 -8.58 0.81
C VAL A 36 -0.42 -10.00 0.66
N GLU A 37 -0.08 -10.64 1.78
CA GLU A 37 0.44 -12.01 1.76
C GLU A 37 -0.57 -12.98 1.20
N GLU A 38 -1.86 -12.83 1.54
CA GLU A 38 -2.92 -13.67 1.01
C GLU A 38 -3.06 -13.50 -0.51
N LEU A 39 -3.01 -12.27 -1.01
CA LEU A 39 -3.06 -12.00 -2.46
C LEU A 39 -1.88 -12.65 -3.18
N ILE A 40 -0.70 -12.60 -2.58
CA ILE A 40 0.48 -13.27 -3.15
C ILE A 40 0.26 -14.78 -3.24
N ARG A 41 -0.29 -15.41 -2.19
CA ARG A 41 -0.60 -16.84 -2.21
C ARG A 41 -1.60 -17.21 -3.29
N GLN A 42 -2.51 -16.30 -3.64
CA GLN A 42 -3.50 -16.49 -4.69
C GLN A 42 -2.98 -16.11 -6.09
N HIS A 43 -1.70 -15.78 -6.21
CA HIS A 43 -1.07 -15.29 -7.46
C HIS A 43 -1.70 -14.01 -8.00
N LYS A 44 -2.26 -13.19 -7.10
CA LYS A 44 -2.85 -11.89 -7.42
C LYS A 44 -1.86 -10.81 -7.00
N THR A 45 -0.86 -10.58 -7.85
CA THR A 45 0.31 -9.79 -7.50
C THR A 45 0.40 -8.44 -8.22
N ARG A 46 -0.67 -7.99 -8.86
CA ARG A 46 -0.78 -6.63 -9.38
C ARG A 46 -1.68 -5.85 -8.42
N ILE A 47 -1.05 -5.12 -7.50
CA ILE A 47 -1.71 -4.54 -6.34
C ILE A 47 -1.53 -3.04 -6.33
N VAL A 48 -2.63 -2.31 -6.11
CA VAL A 48 -2.61 -0.87 -5.84
C VAL A 48 -3.10 -0.65 -4.41
N LEU A 49 -2.32 0.06 -3.62
CA LEU A 49 -2.75 0.56 -2.31
C LEU A 49 -3.27 1.98 -2.52
N ASP A 50 -4.56 2.19 -2.28
CA ASP A 50 -5.14 3.52 -2.31
C ASP A 50 -4.96 4.16 -0.94
N MET A 51 -4.05 5.13 -0.87
CA MET A 51 -3.61 5.79 0.36
C MET A 51 -4.28 7.15 0.57
N SER A 52 -5.22 7.53 -0.27
CA SER A 52 -5.78 8.90 -0.26
C SER A 52 -6.47 9.26 1.05
N GLU A 53 -6.94 8.29 1.80
CA GLU A 53 -7.60 8.51 3.09
C GLU A 53 -6.74 8.08 4.29
N VAL A 54 -5.45 7.83 4.08
CA VAL A 54 -4.52 7.57 5.17
C VAL A 54 -4.01 8.89 5.71
N SER A 55 -4.31 9.17 6.98
CA SER A 55 -3.99 10.45 7.62
C SER A 55 -2.62 10.48 8.26
N PHE A 56 -2.08 9.32 8.65
CA PHE A 56 -0.83 9.26 9.39
C PHE A 56 -0.18 7.88 9.25
N VAL A 57 1.14 7.86 9.27
CA VAL A 57 1.95 6.63 9.24
C VAL A 57 3.08 6.81 10.24
N ASP A 58 3.29 5.83 11.12
CA ASP A 58 4.46 5.78 12.01
C ASP A 58 5.56 4.89 11.41
N SER A 59 6.67 4.72 12.12
CA SER A 59 7.79 3.90 11.64
C SER A 59 7.41 2.44 11.42
N ALA A 60 6.51 1.90 12.23
CA ALA A 60 6.02 0.53 12.04
C ALA A 60 5.17 0.42 10.77
N GLY A 61 4.35 1.44 10.50
CA GLY A 61 3.57 1.50 9.27
C GLY A 61 4.45 1.61 8.04
N VAL A 62 5.50 2.43 8.10
CA VAL A 62 6.49 2.52 7.01
C VAL A 62 7.11 1.15 6.76
N GLY A 63 7.48 0.42 7.82
CA GLY A 63 8.04 -0.92 7.70
C GLY A 63 7.10 -1.89 6.99
N ILE A 64 5.81 -1.79 7.28
CA ILE A 64 4.80 -2.64 6.62
C ILE A 64 4.66 -2.28 5.14
N LEU A 65 4.67 -1.00 4.78
CA LEU A 65 4.61 -0.58 3.38
C LEU A 65 5.83 -1.08 2.60
N VAL A 66 7.02 -0.88 3.12
CA VAL A 66 8.26 -1.32 2.48
C VAL A 66 8.32 -2.85 2.40
N GLY A 67 7.96 -3.53 3.48
CA GLY A 67 7.95 -4.99 3.52
C GLY A 67 6.94 -5.59 2.54
N SER A 68 5.75 -5.01 2.46
CA SER A 68 4.73 -5.45 1.50
C SER A 68 5.20 -5.26 0.06
N TYR A 69 5.79 -4.10 -0.24
CA TYR A 69 6.36 -3.84 -1.56
C TYR A 69 7.42 -4.90 -1.92
N GLY A 70 8.34 -5.17 -0.99
CA GLY A 70 9.38 -6.16 -1.22
C GLY A 70 8.84 -7.56 -1.47
N LYS A 71 7.83 -7.96 -0.71
CA LYS A 71 7.20 -9.29 -0.88
C LYS A 71 6.54 -9.43 -2.26
N VAL A 72 5.85 -8.40 -2.70
CA VAL A 72 5.17 -8.41 -4.01
C VAL A 72 6.19 -8.46 -5.14
N VAL A 73 7.23 -7.65 -5.07
CA VAL A 73 8.29 -7.63 -6.08
C VAL A 73 9.02 -8.97 -6.13
N THR A 74 9.33 -9.55 -4.97
CA THR A 74 9.98 -10.87 -4.89
C THR A 74 9.12 -11.97 -5.51
N ALA A 75 7.80 -11.83 -5.41
CA ALA A 75 6.86 -12.77 -6.03
C ALA A 75 6.66 -12.52 -7.54
N GLY A 76 7.39 -11.58 -8.12
CA GLY A 76 7.29 -11.25 -9.55
C GLY A 76 6.15 -10.29 -9.88
N GLY A 77 5.53 -9.69 -8.86
CA GLY A 77 4.41 -8.79 -9.05
C GLY A 77 4.79 -7.31 -9.04
N LYS A 78 3.76 -6.47 -8.96
CA LYS A 78 3.90 -5.02 -8.90
C LYS A 78 2.98 -4.47 -7.83
N LEU A 79 3.50 -3.55 -7.03
CA LEU A 79 2.71 -2.82 -6.03
C LEU A 79 2.93 -1.33 -6.23
N ARG A 80 1.82 -0.60 -6.41
CA ARG A 80 1.85 0.85 -6.54
C ARG A 80 1.02 1.47 -5.41
N MET A 81 1.36 2.69 -5.03
CA MET A 81 0.69 3.40 -3.95
C MET A 81 0.09 4.69 -4.50
N ALA A 82 -1.23 4.80 -4.46
CA ALA A 82 -1.97 5.90 -5.04
C ALA A 82 -2.39 6.93 -4.00
N GLY A 83 -2.24 8.20 -4.32
CA GLY A 83 -2.83 9.28 -3.55
C GLY A 83 -2.20 9.50 -2.18
N VAL A 84 -0.92 9.23 -2.03
CA VAL A 84 -0.22 9.48 -0.76
C VAL A 84 -0.34 10.96 -0.40
N THR A 85 -0.89 11.24 0.80
CA THR A 85 -1.10 12.61 1.25
C THR A 85 0.22 13.31 1.56
N PRO A 86 0.27 14.64 1.51
CA PRO A 86 1.52 15.37 1.83
C PRO A 86 2.12 15.01 3.18
N ARG A 87 1.27 14.79 4.19
CA ARG A 87 1.71 14.40 5.53
C ARG A 87 2.42 13.04 5.53
N VAL A 88 1.82 12.07 4.86
CA VAL A 88 2.39 10.73 4.75
C VAL A 88 3.64 10.76 3.86
N LEU A 89 3.60 11.49 2.76
CA LEU A 89 4.76 11.62 1.88
C LEU A 89 5.98 12.19 2.63
N ASN A 90 5.73 13.16 3.51
CA ASN A 90 6.80 13.72 4.32
C ASN A 90 7.48 12.67 5.20
N VAL A 91 6.70 11.77 5.82
CA VAL A 91 7.25 10.67 6.61
C VAL A 91 8.08 9.73 5.72
N LEU A 92 7.59 9.42 4.53
CA LEU A 92 8.32 8.56 3.59
C LEU A 92 9.65 9.20 3.16
N ARG A 93 9.67 10.51 2.96
CA ARG A 93 10.90 11.25 2.60
C ARG A 93 11.89 11.28 3.76
N ILE A 94 11.44 11.56 4.97
CA ILE A 94 12.29 11.60 6.16
C ILE A 94 12.94 10.24 6.41
N THR A 95 12.19 9.16 6.21
CA THR A 95 12.70 7.80 6.36
C THR A 95 13.44 7.29 5.13
N LYS A 96 13.53 8.10 4.08
CA LYS A 96 14.28 7.82 2.84
C LYS A 96 13.79 6.59 2.09
N VAL A 97 12.48 6.32 2.15
CA VAL A 97 11.88 5.20 1.44
C VAL A 97 11.02 5.62 0.25
N ASP A 98 10.82 6.93 0.06
CA ASP A 98 10.02 7.45 -1.05
C ASP A 98 10.55 7.01 -2.42
N ASN A 99 11.86 6.83 -2.55
CA ASN A 99 12.49 6.36 -3.79
C ASN A 99 12.45 4.84 -3.96
N LEU A 100 12.12 4.10 -2.89
CA LEU A 100 11.99 2.64 -2.94
C LEU A 100 10.61 2.20 -3.39
N LEU A 101 9.60 3.07 -3.20
CA LEU A 101 8.20 2.75 -3.43
C LEU A 101 7.74 3.36 -4.75
N ALA A 102 6.74 2.74 -5.37
CA ALA A 102 6.12 3.26 -6.59
C ALA A 102 4.92 4.13 -6.19
N LEU A 103 5.10 5.45 -6.19
CA LEU A 103 4.11 6.40 -5.75
C LEU A 103 3.45 7.09 -6.95
N ASP A 104 2.11 7.15 -6.95
CA ASP A 104 1.33 7.81 -7.99
C ASP A 104 0.42 8.86 -7.38
N GLU A 105 0.07 9.86 -8.18
CA GLU A 105 -0.72 10.99 -7.73
C GLU A 105 -2.12 10.58 -7.25
N ASN A 106 -2.73 9.61 -7.93
CA ASN A 106 -4.08 9.16 -7.60
C ASN A 106 -4.30 7.72 -8.11
N LEU A 107 -5.48 7.16 -7.80
CA LEU A 107 -5.81 5.79 -8.20
C LEU A 107 -5.77 5.61 -9.71
N ALA A 108 -6.30 6.56 -10.48
CA ALA A 108 -6.30 6.47 -11.94
C ALA A 108 -4.89 6.37 -12.49
N ALA A 109 -3.95 7.15 -11.96
CA ALA A 109 -2.55 7.11 -12.37
C ALA A 109 -1.90 5.77 -12.05
N SER A 110 -2.19 5.20 -10.87
CA SER A 110 -1.68 3.88 -10.50
C SER A 110 -2.23 2.79 -11.42
N LEU A 111 -3.51 2.83 -11.72
CA LEU A 111 -4.13 1.84 -12.61
C LEU A 111 -3.58 1.93 -14.02
N ALA A 112 -3.24 3.12 -14.50
CA ALA A 112 -2.62 3.31 -15.80
C ALA A 112 -1.18 2.80 -15.85
N ALA A 113 -0.47 2.83 -14.72
CA ALA A 113 0.94 2.46 -14.64
C ALA A 113 1.16 0.98 -14.34
N ILE A 114 0.17 0.31 -13.76
CA ILE A 114 0.31 -1.08 -13.38
C ILE A 114 -0.07 -2.01 -14.53
#